data_baa55b513e66be797294c275533c200f
#
_entry.id   baa55b513e66be797294c275533c200f
#
_cell.length_a   1.000
_cell.length_b   1.000
_cell.length_c   1.000
_cell.angle_alpha   90.00
_cell.angle_beta   90.00
_cell.angle_gamma   90.00
#
_symmetry.space_group_name_H-M   'P 1'
#
loop_
_entity.id
_entity.type
_entity.pdbx_description
1 polymer ?
#
loop_
_entity_poly.entity_id
_entity_poly.type
_entity_poly.pdbx_seq_one_letter_code
_entity_poly.pdbx_strand_id
1 'polypeptide(L)'
;MSPLPRTPSARERISLQNWRERPQSTFSFHNVREFVGTQQINKSENPRHLPVDLISKTELQQAAKLADLDDFLIETETDALTILKNGCLAFDWRADHYPSEKPHIVFSISKSITGMLAGQLQHAGLLHPDRLVRDYLPDMLPEGYGSCTVQHLLDMQAAIDFDENYLDTTGAYVRYRIATMWNPPSDAAPKDEDLRTFLLSLRCSASSHGKVFRYLSPNSDLLGIVLEQAGSGRYADLLSEYVLGPLGCAHETYITVDRAGTARAAGGICLHPHDLARVGQGILDAIISGENASIPEAWIQDTLSSGNVSAWDNGEFSGLLPQGNYRNQWYISDRETPCLLAIGIHGQWLYIDLKRQIVIVKLSSQAEPVNEALDAKLIRFFSQIAKSIG
;
A
#
# COMPACT_ATOMS: atom_id res chain seq x y z
N MET A 1 47.19 -0.64 -23.93
CA MET A 1 46.04 -1.57 -23.89
C MET A 1 44.80 -0.74 -23.61
N SER A 2 43.87 -0.62 -24.57
CA SER A 2 42.55 0.00 -24.28
C SER A 2 41.82 -0.90 -23.30
N PRO A 3 41.20 -0.36 -22.22
CA PRO A 3 40.40 -1.17 -21.31
C PRO A 3 39.26 -1.82 -22.11
N LEU A 4 39.01 -3.10 -21.85
CA LEU A 4 37.88 -3.82 -22.42
C LEU A 4 36.58 -3.06 -22.03
N PRO A 5 35.60 -2.95 -22.93
CA PRO A 5 34.34 -2.32 -22.60
C PRO A 5 33.69 -3.07 -21.43
N ARG A 6 33.43 -2.35 -20.33
CA ARG A 6 32.76 -2.88 -19.15
C ARG A 6 31.28 -3.12 -19.49
N THR A 7 30.75 -4.31 -19.18
CA THR A 7 29.31 -4.54 -19.25
C THR A 7 28.65 -3.69 -18.15
N PRO A 8 27.67 -2.84 -18.51
CA PRO A 8 26.95 -2.05 -17.51
C PRO A 8 26.33 -2.93 -16.43
N SER A 9 26.45 -2.51 -15.17
CA SER A 9 25.77 -3.19 -14.05
C SER A 9 24.23 -3.08 -14.23
N ALA A 10 23.47 -3.88 -13.49
CA ALA A 10 22.01 -3.76 -13.49
C ALA A 10 21.58 -2.31 -13.19
N ARG A 11 22.23 -1.67 -12.18
CA ARG A 11 21.97 -0.28 -11.79
C ARG A 11 22.21 0.74 -12.92
N GLU A 12 23.28 0.61 -13.68
CA GLU A 12 23.66 1.56 -14.75
C GLU A 12 22.67 1.58 -15.92
N ARG A 13 21.81 0.57 -16.03
CA ARG A 13 20.78 0.45 -17.08
C ARG A 13 19.41 0.93 -16.65
N ILE A 14 19.24 1.33 -15.37
CA ILE A 14 17.96 1.72 -14.78
C ILE A 14 17.90 3.23 -14.60
N SER A 15 16.76 3.81 -14.97
CA SER A 15 16.44 5.23 -14.81
C SER A 15 14.97 5.39 -14.40
N LEU A 16 14.55 6.63 -14.12
CA LEU A 16 13.14 6.94 -13.83
C LEU A 16 12.19 6.65 -15.01
N GLN A 17 12.72 6.40 -16.22
CA GLN A 17 11.90 6.03 -17.38
C GLN A 17 11.48 4.56 -17.34
N ASN A 18 12.35 3.66 -16.85
CA ASN A 18 12.18 2.22 -16.97
C ASN A 18 12.23 1.42 -15.67
N TRP A 19 12.36 2.05 -14.52
CA TRP A 19 12.53 1.35 -13.25
C TRP A 19 11.34 0.45 -12.85
N ARG A 20 10.15 0.68 -13.44
CA ARG A 20 8.95 -0.15 -13.23
C ARG A 20 8.72 -1.20 -14.33
N GLU A 21 9.60 -1.26 -15.32
CA GLU A 21 9.50 -2.22 -16.40
C GLU A 21 10.36 -3.45 -16.12
N ARG A 22 9.94 -4.62 -16.56
CA ARG A 22 10.78 -5.80 -16.54
C ARG A 22 11.80 -5.79 -17.68
N PRO A 23 13.03 -6.27 -17.47
CA PRO A 23 13.55 -6.90 -16.24
C PRO A 23 14.05 -5.93 -15.15
N GLN A 24 14.02 -4.62 -15.36
CA GLN A 24 14.57 -3.63 -14.43
C GLN A 24 13.89 -3.66 -13.06
N SER A 25 12.58 -3.93 -13.04
CA SER A 25 11.77 -4.00 -11.81
C SER A 25 12.29 -5.05 -10.80
N THR A 26 12.86 -6.16 -11.27
CA THR A 26 13.45 -7.19 -10.40
C THR A 26 14.65 -6.70 -9.57
N PHE A 27 15.25 -5.58 -9.95
CA PHE A 27 16.29 -4.90 -9.18
C PHE A 27 15.74 -3.65 -8.49
N SER A 28 14.99 -2.82 -9.21
CA SER A 28 14.62 -1.49 -8.74
C SER A 28 13.64 -1.52 -7.57
N PHE A 29 12.72 -2.51 -7.49
CA PHE A 29 11.68 -2.56 -6.47
C PHE A 29 12.21 -2.79 -5.05
N HIS A 30 13.43 -3.31 -4.91
CA HIS A 30 14.12 -3.39 -3.63
C HIS A 30 15.33 -2.44 -3.50
N ASN A 31 15.49 -1.50 -4.44
CA ASN A 31 16.55 -0.49 -4.45
C ASN A 31 16.03 0.92 -4.82
N VAL A 32 14.76 1.23 -4.53
CA VAL A 32 14.08 2.46 -4.97
C VAL A 32 14.83 3.74 -4.56
N ARG A 33 15.45 3.75 -3.38
CA ARG A 33 16.24 4.90 -2.90
C ARG A 33 17.45 5.28 -3.76
N GLU A 34 17.83 4.41 -4.69
CA GLU A 34 18.90 4.73 -5.64
C GLU A 34 18.42 5.61 -6.81
N PHE A 35 17.09 5.80 -6.96
CA PHE A 35 16.48 6.51 -8.08
C PHE A 35 15.60 7.67 -7.65
N VAL A 36 14.95 7.55 -6.50
CA VAL A 36 13.97 8.51 -5.98
C VAL A 36 14.41 9.01 -4.61
N GLY A 37 14.17 10.28 -4.31
CA GLY A 37 14.36 10.83 -2.97
C GLY A 37 13.54 10.06 -1.93
N THR A 38 14.11 9.83 -0.74
CA THR A 38 13.43 9.07 0.31
C THR A 38 13.60 9.70 1.68
N GLN A 39 12.62 9.45 2.57
CA GLN A 39 12.74 9.67 4.01
C GLN A 39 12.86 8.33 4.72
N GLN A 40 13.81 8.24 5.66
CA GLN A 40 13.94 7.09 6.54
C GLN A 40 12.76 7.03 7.50
N ILE A 41 12.20 5.83 7.70
CA ILE A 41 11.27 5.52 8.78
C ILE A 41 12.05 4.67 9.79
N ASN A 42 12.10 5.10 11.04
CA ASN A 42 12.88 4.42 12.05
C ASN A 42 12.23 3.07 12.38
N LYS A 43 13.06 2.05 12.51
CA LYS A 43 12.62 0.76 13.00
C LYS A 43 12.32 0.82 14.51
N SER A 44 11.60 -0.17 15.00
CA SER A 44 11.31 -0.31 16.43
C SER A 44 12.59 -0.45 17.26
N GLU A 45 12.64 0.20 18.41
CA GLU A 45 13.67 -0.05 19.43
C GLU A 45 13.48 -1.42 20.09
N ASN A 46 12.26 -1.96 20.05
CA ASN A 46 11.89 -3.26 20.60
C ASN A 46 11.30 -4.13 19.47
N PRO A 47 12.13 -4.70 18.58
CA PRO A 47 11.66 -5.50 17.45
C PRO A 47 10.85 -6.71 17.93
N ARG A 48 9.66 -6.90 17.34
CA ARG A 48 8.83 -8.06 17.63
C ARG A 48 9.41 -9.31 16.98
N HIS A 49 9.76 -10.31 17.79
CA HIS A 49 10.12 -11.63 17.29
C HIS A 49 8.90 -12.29 16.62
N LEU A 50 9.11 -12.93 15.48
CA LEU A 50 8.13 -13.81 14.84
C LEU A 50 8.52 -15.25 15.20
N PRO A 51 7.76 -15.94 16.07
CA PRO A 51 7.99 -17.36 16.33
C PRO A 51 7.91 -18.15 15.03
N VAL A 52 8.65 -19.24 14.93
CA VAL A 52 8.74 -20.02 13.69
C VAL A 52 8.07 -21.39 13.90
N ASP A 53 7.09 -21.69 13.03
CA ASP A 53 6.38 -22.98 12.97
C ASP A 53 6.10 -23.29 11.49
N LEU A 54 7.17 -23.71 10.78
CA LEU A 54 7.15 -23.84 9.33
C LEU A 54 6.42 -25.08 8.87
N ILE A 55 5.55 -24.90 7.88
CA ILE A 55 5.07 -25.97 7.01
C ILE A 55 6.04 -26.15 5.82
N SER A 56 6.10 -27.37 5.31
CA SER A 56 6.93 -27.66 4.15
C SER A 56 6.34 -27.05 2.87
N LYS A 57 7.17 -26.89 1.85
CA LYS A 57 6.72 -26.47 0.51
C LYS A 57 5.64 -27.40 -0.07
N THR A 58 5.78 -28.73 0.15
CA THR A 58 4.82 -29.72 -0.29
C THR A 58 3.46 -29.54 0.40
N GLU A 59 3.46 -29.28 1.72
CA GLU A 59 2.21 -29.02 2.46
C GLU A 59 1.54 -27.74 1.95
N LEU A 60 2.30 -26.66 1.70
CA LEU A 60 1.73 -25.43 1.14
C LEU A 60 1.17 -25.66 -0.27
N GLN A 61 1.88 -26.40 -1.12
CA GLN A 61 1.43 -26.77 -2.47
C GLN A 61 0.10 -27.53 -2.43
N GLN A 62 -0.02 -28.50 -1.52
CA GLN A 62 -1.26 -29.25 -1.29
C GLN A 62 -2.38 -28.36 -0.75
N ALA A 63 -2.08 -27.51 0.25
CA ALA A 63 -3.03 -26.57 0.82
C ALA A 63 -3.58 -25.60 -0.24
N ALA A 64 -2.73 -25.11 -1.14
CA ALA A 64 -3.10 -24.24 -2.24
C ALA A 64 -3.75 -24.95 -3.43
N LYS A 65 -3.79 -26.28 -3.43
CA LYS A 65 -4.26 -27.13 -4.54
C LYS A 65 -3.56 -26.84 -5.88
N LEU A 66 -2.27 -26.60 -5.82
CA LEU A 66 -1.44 -26.36 -7.00
C LEU A 66 -0.81 -27.65 -7.51
N ALA A 67 -0.59 -27.73 -8.82
CA ALA A 67 0.19 -28.80 -9.44
C ALA A 67 1.68 -28.66 -9.06
N ASP A 68 2.20 -27.45 -9.13
CA ASP A 68 3.55 -27.07 -8.70
C ASP A 68 3.56 -25.65 -8.12
N LEU A 69 4.22 -25.48 -6.97
CA LEU A 69 4.30 -24.17 -6.31
C LEU A 69 5.37 -23.28 -6.97
N ASP A 70 6.48 -23.83 -7.43
CA ASP A 70 7.53 -23.02 -8.08
C ASP A 70 7.02 -22.46 -9.40
N ASP A 71 6.38 -23.31 -10.22
CA ASP A 71 5.76 -22.87 -11.47
C ASP A 71 4.76 -21.74 -11.22
N PHE A 72 3.93 -21.84 -10.17
CA PHE A 72 2.99 -20.80 -9.79
C PHE A 72 3.68 -19.50 -9.38
N LEU A 73 4.73 -19.58 -8.56
CA LEU A 73 5.49 -18.40 -8.11
C LEU A 73 6.21 -17.70 -9.28
N ILE A 74 6.73 -18.48 -10.24
CA ILE A 74 7.34 -17.97 -11.47
C ILE A 74 6.28 -17.31 -12.36
N GLU A 75 5.16 -17.99 -12.62
CA GLU A 75 4.05 -17.48 -13.44
C GLU A 75 3.49 -16.16 -12.89
N THR A 76 3.41 -16.05 -11.56
CA THR A 76 2.92 -14.85 -10.88
C THR A 76 4.01 -13.83 -10.56
N GLU A 77 5.21 -14.00 -11.14
CA GLU A 77 6.36 -13.09 -11.01
C GLU A 77 6.65 -12.69 -9.55
N THR A 78 6.55 -13.66 -8.64
CA THR A 78 6.68 -13.47 -7.20
C THR A 78 8.13 -13.24 -6.80
N ASP A 79 8.38 -12.22 -5.99
CA ASP A 79 9.68 -11.92 -5.39
C ASP A 79 9.78 -12.46 -3.96
N ALA A 80 8.66 -12.39 -3.21
CA ALA A 80 8.58 -12.95 -1.86
C ALA A 80 7.16 -13.45 -1.55
N LEU A 81 7.07 -14.56 -0.80
CA LEU A 81 5.84 -15.07 -0.20
C LEU A 81 6.10 -15.40 1.26
N THR A 82 5.44 -14.67 2.17
CA THR A 82 5.55 -14.86 3.63
C THR A 82 4.17 -15.12 4.21
N ILE A 83 4.02 -16.15 5.03
CA ILE A 83 2.73 -16.52 5.64
C ILE A 83 2.90 -16.59 7.15
N LEU A 84 2.03 -15.89 7.90
CA LEU A 84 1.86 -16.11 9.32
C LEU A 84 0.59 -16.90 9.59
N LYS A 85 0.66 -17.80 10.57
CA LYS A 85 -0.47 -18.54 11.14
C LYS A 85 -0.42 -18.41 12.66
N ASN A 86 -1.50 -17.91 13.28
CA ASN A 86 -1.57 -17.71 14.73
C ASN A 86 -0.36 -16.93 15.29
N GLY A 87 0.11 -15.94 14.56
CA GLY A 87 1.27 -15.12 14.94
C GLY A 87 2.65 -15.77 14.69
N CYS A 88 2.71 -17.01 14.23
CA CYS A 88 3.97 -17.71 13.89
C CYS A 88 4.26 -17.66 12.39
N LEU A 89 5.53 -17.56 12.03
CA LEU A 89 5.99 -17.67 10.64
C LEU A 89 5.80 -19.12 10.19
N ALA A 90 4.80 -19.33 9.33
CA ALA A 90 4.43 -20.65 8.81
C ALA A 90 5.07 -20.96 7.45
N PHE A 91 5.42 -19.94 6.66
CA PHE A 91 6.12 -20.11 5.40
C PHE A 91 6.87 -18.84 5.03
N ASP A 92 8.08 -18.99 4.47
CA ASP A 92 8.88 -17.88 3.93
C ASP A 92 9.64 -18.34 2.69
N TRP A 93 9.44 -17.65 1.59
CA TRP A 93 10.08 -17.92 0.31
C TRP A 93 10.49 -16.62 -0.37
N ARG A 94 11.63 -16.67 -1.05
CA ARG A 94 12.15 -15.55 -1.83
C ARG A 94 12.73 -16.02 -3.15
N ALA A 95 12.55 -15.18 -4.17
CA ALA A 95 13.24 -15.37 -5.44
C ALA A 95 14.73 -15.12 -5.31
N ASP A 96 15.55 -15.81 -6.09
CA ASP A 96 17.02 -15.70 -6.06
C ASP A 96 17.53 -14.27 -6.30
N HIS A 97 16.81 -13.47 -7.05
CA HIS A 97 17.18 -12.08 -7.34
C HIS A 97 16.82 -11.10 -6.22
N TYR A 98 16.06 -11.51 -5.20
CA TYR A 98 15.63 -10.64 -4.12
C TYR A 98 16.48 -10.87 -2.86
N PRO A 99 17.35 -9.90 -2.46
CA PRO A 99 18.19 -10.02 -1.27
C PRO A 99 17.35 -10.05 0.02
N SER A 100 17.68 -10.98 0.93
CA SER A 100 16.89 -11.27 2.13
C SER A 100 16.68 -10.07 3.08
N GLU A 101 17.62 -9.13 3.11
CA GLU A 101 17.61 -8.00 4.06
C GLU A 101 17.04 -6.69 3.47
N LYS A 102 16.71 -6.69 2.17
CA LYS A 102 16.25 -5.46 1.50
C LYS A 102 14.76 -5.26 1.71
N PRO A 103 14.31 -3.99 1.90
CA PRO A 103 12.91 -3.67 1.77
C PRO A 103 12.48 -3.75 0.30
N HIS A 104 11.19 -3.95 0.07
CA HIS A 104 10.58 -3.92 -1.25
C HIS A 104 9.54 -2.81 -1.30
N ILE A 105 9.39 -2.12 -2.42
CA ILE A 105 8.31 -1.15 -2.57
C ILE A 105 6.97 -1.89 -2.54
N VAL A 106 6.07 -1.44 -1.66
CA VAL A 106 4.77 -2.09 -1.49
C VAL A 106 3.64 -1.39 -2.26
N PHE A 107 4.00 -0.37 -3.03
CA PHE A 107 3.05 0.44 -3.82
C PHE A 107 1.81 0.78 -3.00
N SER A 108 0.62 0.53 -3.52
CA SER A 108 -0.64 0.97 -2.91
C SER A 108 -0.98 0.31 -1.57
N ILE A 109 -0.27 -0.73 -1.12
CA ILE A 109 -0.35 -1.17 0.28
C ILE A 109 0.02 -0.03 1.24
N SER A 110 0.82 0.93 0.80
CA SER A 110 1.10 2.17 1.54
C SER A 110 -0.16 2.90 1.99
N LYS A 111 -1.23 2.89 1.18
CA LYS A 111 -2.52 3.50 1.51
C LYS A 111 -3.13 2.90 2.77
N SER A 112 -3.12 1.57 2.85
CA SER A 112 -3.66 0.85 4.01
C SER A 112 -2.86 1.13 5.28
N ILE A 113 -1.53 1.25 5.16
CA ILE A 113 -0.66 1.66 6.27
C ILE A 113 -0.93 3.13 6.66
N THR A 114 -1.19 4.01 5.68
CA THR A 114 -1.62 5.41 5.93
C THR A 114 -2.98 5.44 6.66
N GLY A 115 -3.90 4.54 6.30
CA GLY A 115 -5.17 4.37 7.02
C GLY A 115 -4.98 3.96 8.49
N MET A 116 -4.00 3.11 8.79
CA MET A 116 -3.65 2.77 10.17
C MET A 116 -3.12 3.98 10.94
N LEU A 117 -2.27 4.80 10.32
CA LEU A 117 -1.80 6.05 10.93
C LEU A 117 -2.97 7.01 11.21
N ALA A 118 -3.94 7.11 10.29
CA ALA A 118 -5.14 7.91 10.50
C ALA A 118 -5.93 7.41 11.73
N GLY A 119 -6.08 6.10 11.89
CA GLY A 119 -6.73 5.49 13.05
C GLY A 119 -6.02 5.79 14.38
N GLN A 120 -4.70 5.76 14.39
CA GLN A 120 -3.89 6.11 15.54
C GLN A 120 -4.07 7.58 15.94
N LEU A 121 -3.99 8.49 14.95
CA LEU A 121 -4.17 9.92 15.23
C LEU A 121 -5.62 10.25 15.62
N GLN A 122 -6.62 9.53 15.09
CA GLN A 122 -8.00 9.65 15.56
C GLN A 122 -8.13 9.18 17.00
N HIS A 123 -7.55 8.05 17.36
CA HIS A 123 -7.56 7.54 18.74
C HIS A 123 -6.88 8.51 19.72
N ALA A 124 -5.80 9.16 19.29
CA ALA A 124 -5.12 10.20 20.04
C ALA A 124 -5.91 11.53 20.13
N GLY A 125 -7.06 11.66 19.47
CA GLY A 125 -7.86 12.88 19.42
C GLY A 125 -7.26 14.00 18.54
N LEU A 126 -6.27 13.70 17.72
CA LEU A 126 -5.58 14.63 16.82
C LEU A 126 -6.26 14.75 15.45
N LEU A 127 -6.88 13.67 14.98
CA LEU A 127 -7.60 13.61 13.71
C LEU A 127 -9.09 13.42 13.94
N HIS A 128 -9.91 14.13 13.17
CA HIS A 128 -11.36 14.00 13.16
C HIS A 128 -11.84 13.76 11.71
N PRO A 129 -12.14 12.52 11.33
CA PRO A 129 -12.48 12.16 9.95
C PRO A 129 -13.69 12.91 9.36
N ASP A 130 -14.63 13.34 10.19
CA ASP A 130 -15.81 14.10 9.77
C ASP A 130 -15.52 15.56 9.42
N ARG A 131 -14.37 16.09 9.81
CA ARG A 131 -13.97 17.46 9.47
C ARG A 131 -13.59 17.57 8.00
N LEU A 132 -13.77 18.77 7.47
CA LEU A 132 -13.37 19.08 6.10
C LEU A 132 -11.84 19.12 5.97
N VAL A 133 -11.34 18.75 4.81
CA VAL A 133 -9.90 18.81 4.50
C VAL A 133 -9.36 20.23 4.70
N ARG A 134 -10.12 21.28 4.33
CA ARG A 134 -9.73 22.68 4.54
C ARG A 134 -9.61 23.11 6.01
N ASP A 135 -10.17 22.36 6.94
CA ASP A 135 -10.02 22.64 8.37
C ASP A 135 -8.60 22.30 8.85
N TYR A 136 -7.91 21.39 8.16
CA TYR A 136 -6.50 21.04 8.35
C TYR A 136 -5.58 21.81 7.38
N LEU A 137 -6.03 22.02 6.15
CA LEU A 137 -5.28 22.63 5.06
C LEU A 137 -6.08 23.81 4.46
N PRO A 138 -6.01 25.03 5.06
CA PRO A 138 -6.85 26.15 4.69
C PRO A 138 -6.66 26.67 3.26
N ASP A 139 -5.54 26.36 2.63
CA ASP A 139 -5.24 26.68 1.23
C ASP A 139 -5.92 25.76 0.21
N MET A 140 -6.54 24.64 0.65
CA MET A 140 -7.35 23.79 -0.22
C MET A 140 -8.68 24.46 -0.56
N LEU A 141 -8.90 24.69 -1.85
CA LEU A 141 -10.08 25.41 -2.33
C LEU A 141 -11.34 24.54 -2.26
N PRO A 142 -12.52 25.13 -2.00
CA PRO A 142 -13.80 24.40 -1.96
C PRO A 142 -14.17 23.70 -3.27
N GLU A 143 -13.77 24.26 -4.42
CA GLU A 143 -13.96 23.66 -5.75
C GLU A 143 -12.99 22.51 -6.08
N GLY A 144 -12.13 22.15 -5.14
CA GLY A 144 -11.27 20.99 -5.13
C GLY A 144 -11.49 20.17 -3.87
N TYR A 145 -10.42 19.72 -3.26
CA TYR A 145 -10.46 18.89 -2.06
C TYR A 145 -10.96 19.60 -0.79
N GLY A 146 -10.99 20.92 -0.76
CA GLY A 146 -11.39 21.67 0.45
C GLY A 146 -12.84 21.45 0.90
N SER A 147 -13.73 20.95 0.03
CA SER A 147 -15.13 20.64 0.34
C SER A 147 -15.38 19.20 0.77
N CYS A 148 -14.42 18.29 0.62
CA CYS A 148 -14.57 16.91 1.10
C CYS A 148 -14.15 16.77 2.57
N THR A 149 -14.69 15.76 3.26
CA THR A 149 -14.21 15.37 4.59
C THR A 149 -12.95 14.49 4.48
N VAL A 150 -12.22 14.37 5.57
CA VAL A 150 -11.11 13.42 5.66
C VAL A 150 -11.61 11.98 5.45
N GLN A 151 -12.83 11.67 5.90
CA GLN A 151 -13.44 10.35 5.66
C GLN A 151 -13.65 10.07 4.17
N HIS A 152 -13.99 11.08 3.36
CA HIS A 152 -14.09 10.88 1.90
C HIS A 152 -12.72 10.52 1.27
N LEU A 153 -11.61 11.01 1.82
CA LEU A 153 -10.27 10.60 1.39
C LEU A 153 -10.00 9.15 1.80
N LEU A 154 -10.30 8.80 3.06
CA LEU A 154 -10.12 7.47 3.63
C LEU A 154 -10.90 6.39 2.86
N ASP A 155 -12.09 6.71 2.40
CA ASP A 155 -13.00 5.77 1.74
C ASP A 155 -12.94 5.84 0.20
N MET A 156 -12.00 6.60 -0.37
CA MET A 156 -11.90 6.79 -1.83
C MET A 156 -13.21 7.33 -2.45
N GLN A 157 -13.87 8.26 -1.76
CA GLN A 157 -15.16 8.83 -2.15
C GLN A 157 -15.10 10.35 -2.38
N ALA A 158 -13.89 10.93 -2.46
CA ALA A 158 -13.72 12.30 -2.91
C ALA A 158 -13.98 12.39 -4.42
N ALA A 159 -14.98 13.20 -4.81
CA ALA A 159 -15.39 13.36 -6.20
C ALA A 159 -14.47 14.39 -6.90
N ILE A 160 -13.31 13.97 -7.33
CA ILE A 160 -12.29 14.79 -7.99
C ILE A 160 -12.21 14.43 -9.47
N ASP A 161 -12.04 15.45 -10.31
CA ASP A 161 -11.82 15.30 -11.75
C ASP A 161 -10.35 14.88 -12.01
N PHE A 162 -10.12 13.59 -11.89
CA PHE A 162 -8.84 12.93 -12.12
C PHE A 162 -9.08 11.51 -12.62
N ASP A 163 -8.31 11.08 -13.61
CA ASP A 163 -8.32 9.71 -14.12
C ASP A 163 -6.99 9.04 -13.78
N GLU A 164 -7.06 7.89 -13.07
CA GLU A 164 -5.88 7.12 -12.66
C GLU A 164 -5.62 5.96 -13.64
N ASN A 165 -5.37 6.30 -14.91
CA ASN A 165 -4.98 5.31 -15.90
C ASN A 165 -3.47 5.06 -15.85
N TYR A 166 -3.06 3.87 -15.36
CA TYR A 166 -1.64 3.49 -15.20
C TYR A 166 -0.88 3.41 -16.52
N LEU A 167 -1.55 3.23 -17.64
CA LEU A 167 -0.95 3.10 -18.97
C LEU A 167 -0.85 4.43 -19.72
N ASP A 168 -1.38 5.51 -19.16
CA ASP A 168 -1.29 6.83 -19.79
C ASP A 168 0.15 7.29 -19.94
N THR A 169 0.43 7.79 -21.12
CA THR A 169 1.70 8.42 -21.50
C THR A 169 1.59 9.95 -21.56
N THR A 170 0.40 10.49 -21.40
CA THR A 170 0.07 11.93 -21.41
C THR A 170 -1.01 12.22 -20.36
N GLY A 171 -1.32 13.48 -20.11
CA GLY A 171 -2.43 13.88 -19.23
C GLY A 171 -2.09 13.98 -17.75
N ALA A 172 -3.15 14.03 -16.94
CA ALA A 172 -3.06 14.35 -15.52
C ALA A 172 -2.28 13.29 -14.71
N TYR A 173 -2.40 12.02 -15.08
CA TYR A 173 -1.70 10.94 -14.39
C TYR A 173 -0.18 10.97 -14.63
N VAL A 174 0.27 11.32 -15.83
CA VAL A 174 1.71 11.51 -16.12
C VAL A 174 2.25 12.71 -15.34
N ARG A 175 1.50 13.84 -15.34
CA ARG A 175 1.84 15.03 -14.57
C ARG A 175 1.98 14.69 -13.08
N TYR A 176 1.05 13.92 -12.53
CA TYR A 176 1.09 13.43 -11.16
C TYR A 176 2.35 12.59 -10.87
N ARG A 177 2.72 11.66 -11.78
CA ARG A 177 3.96 10.87 -11.62
C ARG A 177 5.22 11.72 -11.66
N ILE A 178 5.23 12.82 -12.42
CA ILE A 178 6.34 13.80 -12.45
C ILE A 178 6.38 14.56 -11.13
N ALA A 179 5.24 15.06 -10.63
CA ALA A 179 5.14 15.77 -9.36
C ALA A 179 5.61 14.93 -8.18
N THR A 180 5.39 13.61 -8.22
CA THR A 180 5.88 12.64 -7.20
C THR A 180 7.32 12.16 -7.43
N MET A 181 8.04 12.69 -8.40
CA MET A 181 9.40 12.27 -8.77
C MET A 181 9.52 10.80 -9.21
N TRP A 182 8.42 10.19 -9.66
CA TRP A 182 8.41 8.79 -10.15
C TRP A 182 8.59 8.67 -11.66
N ASN A 183 8.41 9.76 -12.38
CA ASN A 183 8.78 9.91 -13.79
C ASN A 183 9.82 11.02 -13.95
N PRO A 184 10.65 10.98 -14.99
CA PRO A 184 11.55 12.07 -15.28
C PRO A 184 10.76 13.34 -15.63
N PRO A 185 11.34 14.52 -15.40
CA PRO A 185 10.75 15.80 -15.83
C PRO A 185 10.48 15.79 -17.35
N SER A 186 9.35 16.32 -17.74
CA SER A 186 8.98 16.52 -19.15
C SER A 186 8.03 17.71 -19.28
N ASP A 187 7.71 18.10 -20.52
CA ASP A 187 6.78 19.20 -20.81
C ASP A 187 5.31 18.88 -20.40
N ALA A 188 5.04 17.66 -19.92
CA ALA A 188 3.72 17.25 -19.42
C ALA A 188 3.38 17.84 -18.05
N ALA A 189 4.37 18.43 -17.33
CA ALA A 189 4.17 19.07 -16.02
C ALA A 189 4.93 20.41 -15.94
N PRO A 190 4.44 21.37 -15.13
CA PRO A 190 5.21 22.54 -14.77
C PRO A 190 6.56 22.14 -14.16
N LYS A 191 7.63 22.89 -14.54
CA LYS A 191 9.01 22.52 -14.21
C LYS A 191 9.28 22.38 -12.70
N ASP A 192 8.59 23.17 -11.88
CA ASP A 192 8.79 23.24 -10.43
C ASP A 192 7.61 22.70 -9.63
N GLU A 193 6.71 21.98 -10.28
CA GLU A 193 5.54 21.40 -9.63
C GLU A 193 5.96 20.27 -8.68
N ASP A 194 5.52 20.39 -7.43
CA ASP A 194 5.59 19.36 -6.40
C ASP A 194 4.23 18.69 -6.19
N LEU A 195 4.19 17.68 -5.34
CA LEU A 195 2.96 16.94 -5.06
C LEU A 195 1.87 17.83 -4.47
N ARG A 196 2.21 18.72 -3.53
CA ARG A 196 1.23 19.64 -2.92
C ARG A 196 0.64 20.60 -3.95
N THR A 197 1.47 21.22 -4.78
CA THR A 197 1.03 22.11 -5.85
C THR A 197 0.13 21.39 -6.85
N PHE A 198 0.47 20.16 -7.21
CA PHE A 198 -0.37 19.32 -8.05
C PHE A 198 -1.76 19.10 -7.41
N LEU A 199 -1.81 18.69 -6.13
CA LEU A 199 -3.06 18.44 -5.40
C LEU A 199 -3.94 19.69 -5.30
N LEU A 200 -3.36 20.88 -5.07
CA LEU A 200 -4.05 22.16 -5.08
C LEU A 200 -4.68 22.51 -6.44
N SER A 201 -4.13 21.98 -7.53
CA SER A 201 -4.63 22.24 -8.89
C SER A 201 -5.86 21.42 -9.25
N LEU A 202 -6.14 20.31 -8.54
CA LEU A 202 -7.26 19.42 -8.81
C LEU A 202 -8.60 20.07 -8.45
N ARG A 203 -9.64 19.76 -9.21
CA ARG A 203 -10.98 20.30 -9.06
C ARG A 203 -12.01 19.19 -8.84
N CYS A 204 -13.14 19.53 -8.25
CA CYS A 204 -14.26 18.62 -8.12
C CYS A 204 -14.78 18.19 -9.51
N SER A 205 -15.17 16.92 -9.61
CA SER A 205 -15.97 16.42 -10.72
C SER A 205 -17.43 16.89 -10.59
N ALA A 206 -18.25 16.56 -11.58
CA ALA A 206 -19.69 16.89 -11.55
C ALA A 206 -20.48 16.12 -10.48
N SER A 207 -19.94 15.04 -9.92
CA SER A 207 -20.60 14.28 -8.86
C SER A 207 -20.33 14.87 -7.47
N SER A 208 -21.13 14.45 -6.49
CA SER A 208 -20.94 14.84 -5.09
C SER A 208 -20.02 13.86 -4.36
N HIS A 209 -19.26 14.35 -3.39
CA HIS A 209 -18.49 13.49 -2.48
C HIS A 209 -19.39 12.45 -1.78
N GLY A 210 -18.86 11.28 -1.48
CA GLY A 210 -19.55 10.22 -0.75
C GLY A 210 -20.52 9.37 -1.58
N LYS A 211 -20.61 9.55 -2.90
CA LYS A 211 -21.62 8.88 -3.74
C LYS A 211 -21.11 7.68 -4.52
N VAL A 212 -19.84 7.71 -4.91
CA VAL A 212 -19.21 6.67 -5.73
C VAL A 212 -17.82 6.40 -5.20
N PHE A 213 -17.47 5.14 -5.08
CA PHE A 213 -16.09 4.74 -4.85
C PHE A 213 -15.30 4.94 -6.14
N ARG A 214 -14.26 5.76 -6.07
CA ARG A 214 -13.30 5.97 -7.16
C ARG A 214 -11.89 5.87 -6.60
N TYR A 215 -11.13 4.91 -7.09
CA TYR A 215 -9.78 4.69 -6.61
C TYR A 215 -8.83 5.73 -7.17
N LEU A 216 -8.47 6.72 -6.34
CA LEU A 216 -7.62 7.84 -6.72
C LEU A 216 -6.44 7.98 -5.74
N SER A 217 -5.23 7.73 -6.21
CA SER A 217 -4.01 7.89 -5.42
C SER A 217 -3.82 9.29 -4.83
N PRO A 218 -4.18 10.39 -5.51
CA PRO A 218 -4.18 11.74 -4.93
C PRO A 218 -4.93 11.85 -3.61
N ASN A 219 -6.02 11.09 -3.39
CA ASN A 219 -6.74 11.09 -2.11
C ASN A 219 -5.85 10.67 -0.94
N SER A 220 -5.04 9.64 -1.13
CA SER A 220 -4.17 9.11 -0.07
C SER A 220 -2.91 9.96 0.13
N ASP A 221 -2.38 10.57 -0.92
CA ASP A 221 -1.28 11.52 -0.76
C ASP A 221 -1.72 12.77 -0.02
N LEU A 222 -2.92 13.29 -0.34
CA LEU A 222 -3.49 14.40 0.40
C LEU A 222 -3.78 14.02 1.86
N LEU A 223 -4.28 12.80 2.09
CA LEU A 223 -4.46 12.27 3.45
C LEU A 223 -3.12 12.29 4.20
N GLY A 224 -2.01 11.88 3.59
CA GLY A 224 -0.67 11.97 4.19
C GLY A 224 -0.34 13.38 4.66
N ILE A 225 -0.61 14.40 3.85
CA ILE A 225 -0.38 15.82 4.22
C ILE A 225 -1.32 16.27 5.36
N VAL A 226 -2.58 15.82 5.34
CA VAL A 226 -3.54 16.07 6.44
C VAL A 226 -3.04 15.46 7.75
N LEU A 227 -2.48 14.23 7.70
CA LEU A 227 -1.94 13.55 8.87
C LEU A 227 -0.70 14.27 9.42
N GLU A 228 0.19 14.78 8.58
CA GLU A 228 1.32 15.63 9.00
C GLU A 228 0.84 16.87 9.76
N GLN A 229 -0.18 17.53 9.24
CA GLN A 229 -0.77 18.70 9.88
C GLN A 229 -1.45 18.36 11.21
N ALA A 230 -2.24 17.27 11.24
CA ALA A 230 -2.96 16.81 12.43
C ALA A 230 -1.99 16.34 13.54
N GLY A 231 -0.98 15.57 13.18
CA GLY A 231 0.04 15.05 14.10
C GLY A 231 1.17 16.01 14.40
N SER A 232 1.24 17.17 13.73
CA SER A 232 2.30 18.18 13.87
C SER A 232 3.72 17.61 13.69
N GLY A 233 3.88 16.67 12.74
CA GLY A 233 5.14 15.98 12.47
C GLY A 233 5.27 15.56 11.02
N ARG A 234 6.48 15.12 10.60
CA ARG A 234 6.69 14.59 9.27
C ARG A 234 6.04 13.21 9.16
N TYR A 235 5.50 12.87 8.02
CA TYR A 235 4.82 11.60 7.79
C TYR A 235 5.65 10.38 8.24
N ALA A 236 6.93 10.34 7.89
CA ALA A 236 7.83 9.25 8.24
C ALA A 236 8.03 9.11 9.77
N ASP A 237 8.11 10.23 10.49
CA ASP A 237 8.27 10.24 11.95
C ASP A 237 6.98 9.78 12.62
N LEU A 238 5.82 10.29 12.19
CA LEU A 238 4.51 9.85 12.68
C LEU A 238 4.27 8.37 12.40
N LEU A 239 4.63 7.88 11.21
CA LEU A 239 4.48 6.46 10.88
C LEU A 239 5.37 5.57 11.74
N SER A 240 6.60 6.03 12.03
CA SER A 240 7.52 5.36 12.94
C SER A 240 6.96 5.30 14.36
N GLU A 241 6.49 6.45 14.90
CA GLU A 241 6.03 6.59 16.28
C GLU A 241 4.71 5.85 16.53
N TYR A 242 3.73 6.01 15.63
CA TYR A 242 2.36 5.56 15.88
C TYR A 242 2.04 4.18 15.30
N VAL A 243 2.80 3.69 14.31
CA VAL A 243 2.46 2.44 13.61
C VAL A 243 3.59 1.43 13.64
N LEU A 244 4.70 1.68 12.92
CA LEU A 244 5.72 0.66 12.68
C LEU A 244 6.57 0.37 13.92
N GLY A 245 6.84 1.38 14.75
CA GLY A 245 7.51 1.22 16.03
C GLY A 245 6.72 0.33 16.99
N PRO A 246 5.46 0.67 17.33
CA PRO A 246 4.60 -0.15 18.19
C PRO A 246 4.36 -1.57 17.69
N LEU A 247 4.33 -1.79 16.35
CA LEU A 247 4.21 -3.12 15.76
C LEU A 247 5.50 -3.94 15.83
N GLY A 248 6.60 -3.35 16.26
CA GLY A 248 7.89 -4.01 16.38
C GLY A 248 8.57 -4.29 15.04
N CYS A 249 8.40 -3.42 14.04
CA CYS A 249 9.07 -3.55 12.75
C CYS A 249 10.59 -3.47 12.92
N ALA A 250 11.32 -4.44 12.32
CA ALA A 250 12.71 -4.73 12.65
C ALA A 250 13.71 -4.32 11.56
N HIS A 251 13.24 -4.19 10.30
CA HIS A 251 14.12 -4.01 9.15
C HIS A 251 14.16 -2.56 8.68
N GLU A 252 15.05 -2.30 7.75
CA GLU A 252 15.14 -1.00 7.09
C GLU A 252 13.81 -0.68 6.40
N THR A 253 13.28 0.52 6.65
CA THR A 253 12.03 1.00 6.07
C THR A 253 12.20 2.46 5.66
N TYR A 254 11.66 2.85 4.51
CA TYR A 254 11.67 4.23 4.03
C TYR A 254 10.47 4.49 3.14
N ILE A 255 10.19 5.77 2.90
CA ILE A 255 9.15 6.23 1.98
C ILE A 255 9.74 7.16 0.93
N THR A 256 9.28 7.04 -0.32
CA THR A 256 9.67 7.99 -1.36
C THR A 256 9.05 9.36 -1.11
N VAL A 257 9.77 10.40 -1.50
CA VAL A 257 9.32 11.80 -1.37
C VAL A 257 9.46 12.54 -2.70
N ASP A 258 8.68 13.59 -2.84
CA ASP A 258 8.81 14.54 -3.94
C ASP A 258 10.00 15.50 -3.73
N ARG A 259 10.14 16.50 -4.60
CA ARG A 259 11.21 17.51 -4.55
C ARG A 259 11.17 18.42 -3.31
N ALA A 260 9.97 18.61 -2.73
CA ALA A 260 9.76 19.40 -1.52
C ALA A 260 9.93 18.57 -0.24
N GLY A 261 10.08 17.24 -0.37
CA GLY A 261 10.17 16.30 0.75
C GLY A 261 8.80 15.81 1.21
N THR A 262 7.73 16.05 0.44
CA THR A 262 6.39 15.53 0.73
C THR A 262 6.36 14.02 0.51
N ALA A 263 5.88 13.28 1.51
CA ALA A 263 5.82 11.83 1.47
C ALA A 263 4.79 11.33 0.44
N ARG A 264 5.17 10.29 -0.32
CA ARG A 264 4.30 9.59 -1.27
C ARG A 264 3.43 8.57 -0.53
N ALA A 265 2.48 9.05 0.29
CA ALA A 265 1.65 8.22 1.17
C ALA A 265 0.78 7.20 0.41
N ALA A 266 0.44 7.51 -0.84
CA ALA A 266 -0.35 6.62 -1.68
C ALA A 266 0.42 5.40 -2.23
N GLY A 267 1.77 5.36 -2.14
CA GLY A 267 2.48 4.27 -2.81
C GLY A 267 3.97 4.15 -2.54
N GLY A 268 4.55 5.04 -1.75
CA GLY A 268 6.00 5.20 -1.66
C GLY A 268 6.69 4.39 -0.57
N ILE A 269 5.98 3.66 0.27
CA ILE A 269 6.58 2.88 1.36
C ILE A 269 7.35 1.69 0.77
N CYS A 270 8.57 1.52 1.25
CA CYS A 270 9.41 0.36 1.01
C CYS A 270 9.60 -0.36 2.33
N LEU A 271 9.15 -1.62 2.41
CA LEU A 271 9.04 -2.37 3.66
C LEU A 271 9.46 -3.83 3.44
N HIS A 272 10.13 -4.40 4.43
CA HIS A 272 10.51 -5.81 4.40
C HIS A 272 9.28 -6.72 4.51
N PRO A 273 9.18 -7.88 3.81
CA PRO A 273 8.01 -8.77 3.87
C PRO A 273 7.62 -9.19 5.30
N HIS A 274 8.59 -9.46 6.17
CA HIS A 274 8.32 -9.79 7.58
C HIS A 274 7.72 -8.61 8.35
N ASP A 275 8.12 -7.36 8.04
CA ASP A 275 7.53 -6.19 8.68
C ASP A 275 6.13 -5.90 8.13
N LEU A 276 5.88 -6.16 6.84
CA LEU A 276 4.54 -6.13 6.29
C LEU A 276 3.65 -7.22 6.91
N ALA A 277 4.21 -8.39 7.20
CA ALA A 277 3.50 -9.44 7.94
C ALA A 277 3.19 -9.02 9.39
N ARG A 278 4.09 -8.26 10.07
CA ARG A 278 3.81 -7.65 11.39
C ARG A 278 2.68 -6.63 11.32
N VAL A 279 2.58 -5.85 10.25
CA VAL A 279 1.43 -4.95 10.01
C VAL A 279 0.13 -5.75 9.98
N GLY A 280 0.07 -6.84 9.22
CA GLY A 280 -1.10 -7.72 9.19
C GLY A 280 -1.40 -8.37 10.54
N GLN A 281 -0.37 -8.81 11.26
CA GLN A 281 -0.52 -9.39 12.59
C GLN A 281 -1.03 -8.36 13.61
N GLY A 282 -0.61 -7.09 13.51
CA GLY A 282 -1.11 -6.02 14.37
C GLY A 282 -2.63 -5.82 14.27
N ILE A 283 -3.20 -6.04 13.08
CA ILE A 283 -4.66 -6.00 12.88
C ILE A 283 -5.34 -7.21 13.56
N LEU A 284 -4.75 -8.42 13.46
CA LEU A 284 -5.25 -9.58 14.19
C LEU A 284 -5.18 -9.37 15.70
N ASP A 285 -4.08 -8.82 16.20
CA ASP A 285 -3.88 -8.53 17.61
C ASP A 285 -4.92 -7.52 18.14
N ALA A 286 -5.30 -6.51 17.32
CA ALA A 286 -6.32 -5.54 17.69
C ALA A 286 -7.68 -6.19 17.97
N ILE A 287 -8.04 -7.21 17.19
CA ILE A 287 -9.27 -7.96 17.37
C ILE A 287 -9.19 -8.95 18.56
N ILE A 288 -8.01 -9.55 18.77
CA ILE A 288 -7.81 -10.60 19.80
C ILE A 288 -7.58 -9.98 21.18
N SER A 289 -6.76 -8.93 21.25
CA SER A 289 -6.28 -8.33 22.50
C SER A 289 -7.02 -7.04 22.90
N GLY A 290 -7.87 -6.51 22.00
CA GLY A 290 -8.67 -5.32 22.25
C GLY A 290 -7.81 -4.10 22.64
N GLU A 291 -8.15 -3.46 23.77
CA GLU A 291 -7.47 -2.24 24.25
C GLU A 291 -5.96 -2.39 24.53
N ASN A 292 -5.46 -3.62 24.65
CA ASN A 292 -4.03 -3.88 24.87
C ASN A 292 -3.23 -4.00 23.55
N ALA A 293 -3.88 -3.86 22.40
CA ALA A 293 -3.22 -3.94 21.10
C ALA A 293 -2.51 -2.62 20.73
N SER A 294 -1.49 -2.74 19.89
CA SER A 294 -0.79 -1.55 19.35
C SER A 294 -1.63 -0.75 18.35
N ILE A 295 -2.68 -1.34 17.80
CA ILE A 295 -3.62 -0.69 16.87
C ILE A 295 -4.98 -0.59 17.57
N PRO A 296 -5.68 0.57 17.52
CA PRO A 296 -6.96 0.73 18.17
C PRO A 296 -8.01 -0.23 17.62
N GLU A 297 -8.60 -1.08 18.46
CA GLU A 297 -9.64 -2.03 18.09
C GLU A 297 -10.82 -1.31 17.41
N ALA A 298 -11.27 -0.19 17.97
CA ALA A 298 -12.40 0.57 17.44
C ALA A 298 -12.20 0.99 15.97
N TRP A 299 -10.97 1.31 15.55
CA TRP A 299 -10.65 1.61 14.16
C TRP A 299 -10.79 0.40 13.24
N ILE A 300 -10.34 -0.76 13.71
CA ILE A 300 -10.47 -2.00 12.94
C ILE A 300 -11.93 -2.44 12.86
N GLN A 301 -12.69 -2.31 13.96
CA GLN A 301 -14.15 -2.59 13.96
C GLN A 301 -14.91 -1.66 13.02
N ASP A 302 -14.60 -0.36 13.01
CA ASP A 302 -15.18 0.59 12.04
C ASP A 302 -14.81 0.20 10.60
N THR A 303 -13.55 -0.18 10.36
CA THR A 303 -13.10 -0.63 9.04
C THR A 303 -13.88 -1.85 8.54
N LEU A 304 -14.18 -2.80 9.42
CA LEU A 304 -14.87 -4.06 9.08
C LEU A 304 -16.39 -3.90 8.91
N SER A 305 -17.02 -3.04 9.71
CA SER A 305 -18.47 -2.98 9.86
C SER A 305 -19.12 -1.79 9.15
N SER A 306 -18.33 -0.76 8.85
CA SER A 306 -18.82 0.49 8.31
C SER A 306 -18.43 0.63 6.84
N GLY A 307 -18.92 1.68 6.22
CA GLY A 307 -18.61 1.99 4.84
C GLY A 307 -19.88 2.13 4.01
N ASN A 308 -19.74 2.83 2.90
CA ASN A 308 -20.86 3.12 2.02
C ASN A 308 -20.98 2.03 0.93
N VAL A 309 -21.77 1.00 1.22
CA VAL A 309 -22.03 -0.12 0.30
C VAL A 309 -22.54 0.37 -1.05
N SER A 310 -23.44 1.36 -1.06
CA SER A 310 -23.98 1.91 -2.32
C SER A 310 -22.90 2.59 -3.15
N ALA A 311 -21.97 3.30 -2.50
CA ALA A 311 -20.84 3.90 -3.22
C ALA A 311 -19.90 2.84 -3.79
N TRP A 312 -19.66 1.74 -3.06
CA TRP A 312 -18.88 0.60 -3.54
C TRP A 312 -19.52 -0.10 -4.74
N ASP A 313 -20.81 -0.47 -4.62
CA ASP A 313 -21.55 -1.20 -5.65
C ASP A 313 -21.65 -0.42 -6.98
N ASN A 314 -21.57 0.91 -6.92
CA ASN A 314 -21.50 1.81 -8.09
C ASN A 314 -20.06 2.15 -8.50
N GLY A 315 -19.04 1.59 -7.83
CA GLY A 315 -17.63 1.89 -8.04
C GLY A 315 -16.90 0.90 -8.93
N GLU A 316 -15.61 1.20 -9.16
CA GLU A 316 -14.78 0.53 -10.16
C GLU A 316 -14.41 -0.92 -9.79
N PHE A 317 -14.28 -1.27 -8.50
CA PHE A 317 -13.78 -2.57 -8.04
C PHE A 317 -14.87 -3.55 -7.63
N SER A 318 -16.14 -3.19 -7.76
CA SER A 318 -17.26 -4.08 -7.45
C SER A 318 -17.27 -5.36 -8.31
N GLY A 319 -16.69 -5.33 -9.52
CA GLY A 319 -16.51 -6.51 -10.36
C GLY A 319 -15.51 -7.52 -9.81
N LEU A 320 -14.42 -7.08 -9.19
CA LEU A 320 -13.39 -7.94 -8.57
C LEU A 320 -13.86 -8.51 -7.23
N LEU A 321 -14.54 -7.70 -6.42
CA LEU A 321 -15.04 -8.04 -5.07
C LEU A 321 -16.54 -7.72 -4.96
N PRO A 322 -17.43 -8.52 -5.57
CA PRO A 322 -18.87 -8.19 -5.66
C PRO A 322 -19.59 -8.09 -4.31
N GLN A 323 -19.13 -8.81 -3.29
CA GLN A 323 -19.64 -8.76 -1.92
C GLN A 323 -18.75 -7.93 -1.00
N GLY A 324 -17.80 -7.21 -1.58
CA GLY A 324 -16.80 -6.43 -0.86
C GLY A 324 -17.25 -5.04 -0.47
N ASN A 325 -16.31 -4.30 0.09
CA ASN A 325 -16.43 -2.89 0.42
C ASN A 325 -15.04 -2.26 0.50
N TYR A 326 -14.99 -0.93 0.68
CA TYR A 326 -13.75 -0.20 0.97
C TYR A 326 -13.97 0.78 2.12
N ARG A 327 -13.15 0.70 3.13
CA ARG A 327 -13.23 1.58 4.30
C ARG A 327 -11.84 1.84 4.88
N ASN A 328 -11.55 3.08 5.25
CA ASN A 328 -10.31 3.46 5.92
C ASN A 328 -9.03 3.00 5.19
N GLN A 329 -9.01 3.10 3.86
CA GLN A 329 -7.92 2.67 2.98
C GLN A 329 -7.70 1.15 2.92
N TRP A 330 -8.71 0.33 3.28
CA TRP A 330 -8.68 -1.12 3.21
C TRP A 330 -9.80 -1.67 2.32
N TYR A 331 -9.47 -2.68 1.51
CA TYR A 331 -10.47 -3.51 0.86
C TYR A 331 -10.98 -4.56 1.84
N ILE A 332 -12.29 -4.76 1.85
CA ILE A 332 -12.97 -5.85 2.54
C ILE A 332 -13.44 -6.82 1.46
N SER A 333 -12.98 -8.08 1.53
CA SER A 333 -13.23 -9.05 0.47
C SER A 333 -14.70 -9.48 0.37
N ASP A 334 -15.35 -9.58 1.52
CA ASP A 334 -16.71 -10.06 1.69
C ASP A 334 -17.30 -9.47 2.97
N ARG A 335 -18.54 -8.99 2.92
CA ARG A 335 -19.21 -8.32 4.06
C ARG A 335 -19.69 -9.29 5.14
N GLU A 336 -19.90 -10.58 4.81
CA GLU A 336 -20.37 -11.60 5.76
C GLU A 336 -19.19 -12.33 6.46
N THR A 337 -18.12 -12.58 5.71
CA THR A 337 -16.92 -13.25 6.22
C THR A 337 -15.68 -12.44 5.85
N PRO A 338 -15.48 -11.28 6.51
CA PRO A 338 -14.50 -10.31 6.05
C PRO A 338 -13.07 -10.82 6.17
N CYS A 339 -12.33 -10.70 5.07
CA CYS A 339 -10.88 -10.64 5.06
C CYS A 339 -10.47 -9.23 4.64
N LEU A 340 -9.44 -8.69 5.25
CA LEU A 340 -8.87 -7.41 4.85
C LEU A 340 -7.81 -7.63 3.79
N LEU A 341 -7.86 -6.82 2.75
CA LEU A 341 -6.89 -6.83 1.67
C LEU A 341 -6.25 -5.46 1.52
N ALA A 342 -4.94 -5.44 1.32
CA ALA A 342 -4.24 -4.29 0.78
C ALA A 342 -3.55 -4.73 -0.51
N ILE A 343 -3.78 -3.98 -1.59
CA ILE A 343 -3.39 -4.35 -2.95
C ILE A 343 -2.52 -3.24 -3.53
N GLY A 344 -1.39 -3.62 -4.13
CA GLY A 344 -0.50 -2.70 -4.83
C GLY A 344 -0.24 -3.15 -6.26
N ILE A 345 -0.11 -2.20 -7.16
CA ILE A 345 0.26 -2.47 -8.55
C ILE A 345 1.53 -3.32 -8.63
N HIS A 346 1.71 -3.99 -9.78
CA HIS A 346 2.80 -4.94 -10.01
C HIS A 346 2.79 -6.14 -9.04
N GLY A 347 1.60 -6.52 -8.52
CA GLY A 347 1.37 -7.75 -7.78
C GLY A 347 1.75 -7.75 -6.30
N GLN A 348 1.60 -6.61 -5.59
CA GLN A 348 1.79 -6.54 -4.15
C GLN A 348 0.50 -6.88 -3.42
N TRP A 349 0.57 -7.78 -2.44
CA TRP A 349 -0.59 -8.24 -1.68
C TRP A 349 -0.28 -8.38 -0.20
N LEU A 350 -1.19 -7.86 0.62
CA LEU A 350 -1.34 -8.23 2.02
C LEU A 350 -2.78 -8.73 2.21
N TYR A 351 -2.92 -10.02 2.52
CA TYR A 351 -4.19 -10.69 2.77
C TYR A 351 -4.28 -11.10 4.24
N ILE A 352 -5.37 -10.77 4.92
CA ILE A 352 -5.57 -11.04 6.35
C ILE A 352 -6.92 -11.72 6.53
N ASP A 353 -6.89 -13.02 6.89
CA ASP A 353 -8.08 -13.77 7.31
C ASP A 353 -8.23 -13.68 8.83
N LEU A 354 -9.16 -12.84 9.26
CA LEU A 354 -9.39 -12.56 10.69
C LEU A 354 -9.87 -13.80 11.45
N LYS A 355 -10.75 -14.59 10.82
CA LYS A 355 -11.35 -15.78 11.44
C LYS A 355 -10.33 -16.90 11.63
N ARG A 356 -9.41 -17.05 10.69
CA ARG A 356 -8.40 -18.12 10.67
C ARG A 356 -7.04 -17.69 11.19
N GLN A 357 -6.90 -16.42 11.55
CA GLN A 357 -5.65 -15.82 12.03
C GLN A 357 -4.48 -16.08 11.06
N ILE A 358 -4.74 -15.87 9.77
CA ILE A 358 -3.76 -16.02 8.70
C ILE A 358 -3.42 -14.65 8.13
N VAL A 359 -2.12 -14.38 7.99
CA VAL A 359 -1.59 -13.24 7.24
C VAL A 359 -0.76 -13.77 6.07
N ILE A 360 -1.04 -13.32 4.86
CA ILE A 360 -0.25 -13.66 3.67
C ILE A 360 0.27 -12.38 3.04
N VAL A 361 1.59 -12.29 2.89
CA VAL A 361 2.29 -11.25 2.15
C VAL A 361 2.84 -11.86 0.88
N LYS A 362 2.49 -11.29 -0.26
CA LYS A 362 3.11 -11.62 -1.55
C LYS A 362 3.63 -10.33 -2.17
N LEU A 363 4.93 -10.26 -2.42
CA LEU A 363 5.57 -9.17 -3.15
C LEU A 363 6.04 -9.67 -4.50
N SER A 364 6.00 -8.80 -5.50
CA SER A 364 6.24 -9.19 -6.90
C SER A 364 6.84 -8.04 -7.70
N SER A 365 7.48 -8.39 -8.79
CA SER A 365 7.91 -7.45 -9.83
C SER A 365 7.17 -7.74 -11.15
N GLN A 366 5.83 -7.83 -11.09
CA GLN A 366 5.00 -8.09 -12.26
C GLN A 366 5.23 -7.04 -13.35
N ALA A 367 5.27 -7.50 -14.61
CA ALA A 367 5.48 -6.61 -15.76
C ALA A 367 4.33 -5.61 -15.90
N GLU A 368 3.10 -6.10 -15.78
CA GLU A 368 1.89 -5.27 -15.88
C GLU A 368 1.53 -4.67 -14.52
N PRO A 369 1.18 -3.38 -14.45
CA PRO A 369 0.77 -2.76 -13.19
C PRO A 369 -0.53 -3.37 -12.64
N VAL A 370 -1.46 -3.76 -13.51
CA VAL A 370 -2.76 -4.37 -13.17
C VAL A 370 -3.05 -5.53 -14.11
N ASN A 371 -3.49 -6.65 -13.57
CA ASN A 371 -3.95 -7.81 -14.33
C ASN A 371 -5.11 -8.47 -13.57
N GLU A 372 -6.35 -8.10 -13.91
CA GLU A 372 -7.56 -8.53 -13.20
C GLU A 372 -7.74 -10.05 -13.15
N ALA A 373 -7.35 -10.76 -14.23
CA ALA A 373 -7.45 -12.22 -14.27
C ALA A 373 -6.49 -12.86 -13.26
N LEU A 374 -5.27 -12.31 -13.16
CA LEU A 374 -4.27 -12.74 -12.19
C LEU A 374 -4.67 -12.36 -10.76
N ASP A 375 -5.22 -11.17 -10.55
CA ASP A 375 -5.71 -10.72 -9.26
C ASP A 375 -6.81 -11.65 -8.73
N ALA A 376 -7.78 -12.02 -9.57
CA ALA A 376 -8.80 -13.00 -9.22
C ALA A 376 -8.21 -14.41 -8.91
N LYS A 377 -7.15 -14.82 -9.63
CA LYS A 377 -6.41 -16.08 -9.36
C LYS A 377 -5.70 -16.01 -8.00
N LEU A 378 -5.06 -14.89 -7.67
CA LEU A 378 -4.35 -14.68 -6.41
C LEU A 378 -5.31 -14.64 -5.20
N ILE A 379 -6.46 -13.97 -5.30
CA ILE A 379 -7.48 -13.98 -4.24
C ILE A 379 -7.94 -15.40 -3.94
N ARG A 380 -8.19 -16.24 -4.98
CA ARG A 380 -8.52 -17.65 -4.79
C ARG A 380 -7.40 -18.43 -4.13
N PHE A 381 -6.15 -18.20 -4.54
CA PHE A 381 -4.96 -18.82 -3.96
C PHE A 381 -4.84 -18.52 -2.46
N PHE A 382 -4.94 -17.23 -2.06
CA PHE A 382 -4.88 -16.84 -0.66
C PHE A 382 -6.02 -17.44 0.17
N SER A 383 -7.26 -17.36 -0.34
CA SER A 383 -8.43 -17.96 0.31
C SER A 383 -8.30 -19.47 0.48
N GLN A 384 -7.74 -20.16 -0.53
CA GLN A 384 -7.55 -21.62 -0.48
C GLN A 384 -6.50 -22.00 0.57
N ILE A 385 -5.37 -21.28 0.64
CA ILE A 385 -4.36 -21.48 1.69
C ILE A 385 -5.00 -21.26 3.06
N ALA A 386 -5.63 -20.10 3.28
CA ALA A 386 -6.23 -19.76 4.57
C ALA A 386 -7.24 -20.82 5.03
N LYS A 387 -8.06 -21.37 4.13
CA LYS A 387 -9.02 -22.46 4.43
C LYS A 387 -8.37 -23.79 4.76
N SER A 388 -7.18 -24.06 4.23
CA SER A 388 -6.54 -25.36 4.36
C SER A 388 -5.61 -25.47 5.56
N ILE A 389 -4.94 -24.36 5.94
CA ILE A 389 -3.97 -24.38 7.04
C ILE A 389 -4.47 -23.64 8.29
N GLY A 390 -5.53 -22.82 8.17
CA GLY A 390 -6.11 -22.01 9.25
C GLY A 390 -7.04 -22.77 10.20
#